data_c2116f76ce34e55ddf036f3cf1370f05
#
_entry.id   c2116f76ce34e55ddf036f3cf1370f05
#
_cell.length_a   1.000
_cell.length_b   1.000
_cell.length_c   1.000
_cell.angle_alpha   90.00
_cell.angle_beta   90.00
_cell.angle_gamma   90.00
#
_symmetry.space_group_name_H-M   'P 1'
#
loop_
_entity.id
_entity.type
_entity.pdbx_description
1 polymer ?
#
loop_
_entity_poly.entity_id
_entity_poly.type
_entity_poly.pdbx_seq_one_letter_code
_entity_poly.pdbx_strand_id
1 'polypeptide(L)'
;MPAPKSLFQQQDAAPALSRDDAKKLTDRILSFAKADETRVNVNSGTAGNTRFAGGQVTTSGNVSDTTVTVVSTIGRKRASATTNVLDDDSLRRTVDLAERLARLSPDDPELMPELGPQQYLTIQNRFASTAGLTAEQRVAAANAVIA
;
A
#
# COMPACT_ATOMS: atom_id res chain seq x y z
N MET A 1 -17.13 -41.70 -2.02
CA MET A 1 -17.55 -40.30 -1.87
C MET A 1 -16.32 -39.45 -2.14
N PRO A 2 -16.30 -38.50 -3.08
CA PRO A 2 -15.18 -37.61 -3.26
C PRO A 2 -15.11 -36.64 -2.06
N ALA A 3 -13.89 -36.40 -1.57
CA ALA A 3 -13.64 -35.45 -0.49
C ALA A 3 -14.12 -34.04 -0.90
N PRO A 4 -14.66 -33.24 0.03
CA PRO A 4 -15.06 -31.87 -0.28
C PRO A 4 -13.83 -31.08 -0.73
N LYS A 5 -13.90 -30.47 -1.92
CA LYS A 5 -12.89 -29.54 -2.40
C LYS A 5 -12.80 -28.42 -1.38
N SER A 6 -11.58 -28.20 -0.85
CA SER A 6 -11.27 -27.07 0.02
C SER A 6 -11.81 -25.78 -0.58
N LEU A 7 -12.71 -25.11 0.12
CA LEU A 7 -13.26 -23.81 -0.25
C LEU A 7 -12.25 -22.66 -0.10
N PHE A 8 -11.04 -22.97 0.36
CA PHE A 8 -9.94 -22.03 0.48
C PHE A 8 -9.02 -22.18 -0.73
N GLN A 9 -9.39 -21.55 -1.87
CA GLN A 9 -8.39 -21.24 -2.86
C GLN A 9 -7.41 -20.25 -2.20
N GLN A 10 -6.20 -20.71 -1.90
CA GLN A 10 -5.08 -19.84 -1.62
C GLN A 10 -4.92 -18.93 -2.85
N GLN A 11 -5.41 -17.71 -2.76
CA GLN A 11 -4.92 -16.67 -3.66
C GLN A 11 -3.49 -16.40 -3.20
N ASP A 12 -2.53 -16.82 -4.00
CA ASP A 12 -1.14 -16.43 -3.80
C ASP A 12 -1.11 -14.91 -3.76
N ALA A 13 -0.80 -14.38 -2.57
CA ALA A 13 -0.72 -12.95 -2.37
C ALA A 13 0.33 -12.39 -3.33
N ALA A 14 -0.06 -11.44 -4.17
CA ALA A 14 0.88 -10.79 -5.08
C ALA A 14 2.06 -10.26 -4.25
N PRO A 15 3.31 -10.51 -4.66
CA PRO A 15 4.46 -10.04 -3.91
C PRO A 15 4.43 -8.50 -3.82
N ALA A 16 4.89 -7.96 -2.69
CA ALA A 16 5.08 -6.52 -2.56
C ALA A 16 6.01 -6.03 -3.68
N LEU A 17 5.77 -4.81 -4.18
CA LEU A 17 6.58 -4.21 -5.24
C LEU A 17 8.06 -4.20 -4.86
N SER A 18 8.93 -4.54 -5.83
CA SER A 18 10.35 -4.30 -5.68
C SER A 18 10.65 -2.80 -5.65
N ARG A 19 11.83 -2.43 -5.14
CA ARG A 19 12.28 -1.03 -5.16
C ARG A 19 12.31 -0.45 -6.57
N ASP A 20 12.76 -1.25 -7.55
CA ASP A 20 12.86 -0.80 -8.95
C ASP A 20 11.48 -0.64 -9.60
N ASP A 21 10.54 -1.54 -9.30
CA ASP A 21 9.17 -1.42 -9.80
C ASP A 21 8.43 -0.25 -9.15
N ALA A 22 8.64 -0.03 -7.83
CA ALA A 22 8.11 1.13 -7.15
C ALA A 22 8.67 2.44 -7.74
N LYS A 23 9.99 2.47 -8.08
CA LYS A 23 10.60 3.62 -8.74
C LYS A 23 10.00 3.86 -10.13
N LYS A 24 9.88 2.83 -10.99
CA LYS A 24 9.26 2.94 -12.31
C LYS A 24 7.82 3.47 -12.20
N LEU A 25 7.05 2.96 -11.24
CA LEU A 25 5.68 3.41 -11.00
C LEU A 25 5.66 4.89 -10.59
N THR A 26 6.54 5.30 -9.66
CA THR A 26 6.66 6.69 -9.21
C THR A 26 7.05 7.62 -10.36
N ASP A 27 8.08 7.28 -11.14
CA ASP A 27 8.54 8.07 -12.28
C ASP A 27 7.41 8.25 -13.32
N ARG A 28 6.64 7.18 -13.58
CA ARG A 28 5.49 7.21 -14.48
C ARG A 28 4.39 8.15 -13.98
N ILE A 29 4.06 8.11 -12.69
CA ILE A 29 3.04 8.99 -12.09
C ILE A 29 3.50 10.45 -12.17
N LEU A 30 4.76 10.72 -11.80
CA LEU A 30 5.34 12.06 -11.87
C LEU A 30 5.34 12.64 -13.29
N SER A 31 5.44 11.80 -14.33
CA SER A 31 5.36 12.25 -15.73
C SER A 31 3.98 12.81 -16.12
N PHE A 32 2.92 12.54 -15.36
CA PHE A 32 1.58 13.07 -15.58
C PHE A 32 1.33 14.40 -14.86
N ALA A 33 2.16 14.72 -13.85
CA ALA A 33 1.98 15.86 -12.98
C ALA A 33 2.25 17.21 -13.69
N LYS A 34 1.45 18.22 -13.34
CA LYS A 34 1.54 19.61 -13.84
C LYS A 34 1.53 20.64 -12.70
N ALA A 35 1.43 20.20 -11.44
CA ALA A 35 1.48 21.06 -10.27
C ALA A 35 2.89 21.62 -10.06
N ASP A 36 3.02 22.67 -9.24
CA ASP A 36 4.32 23.25 -8.89
C ASP A 36 5.21 22.24 -8.16
N GLU A 37 4.61 21.46 -7.26
CA GLU A 37 5.27 20.34 -6.60
C GLU A 37 4.33 19.13 -6.57
N THR A 38 4.90 17.94 -6.78
CA THR A 38 4.15 16.68 -6.69
C THR A 38 4.96 15.65 -5.90
N ARG A 39 4.34 15.11 -4.86
CA ARG A 39 4.87 13.99 -4.09
C ARG A 39 4.04 12.75 -4.33
N VAL A 40 4.71 11.62 -4.59
CA VAL A 40 4.09 10.32 -4.77
C VAL A 40 4.54 9.38 -3.66
N ASN A 41 3.58 8.83 -2.92
CA ASN A 41 3.84 7.78 -1.94
C ASN A 41 3.25 6.46 -2.44
N VAL A 42 4.08 5.43 -2.49
CA VAL A 42 3.67 4.07 -2.86
C VAL A 42 3.81 3.19 -1.62
N ASN A 43 2.70 2.61 -1.19
CA ASN A 43 2.68 1.61 -0.12
C ASN A 43 2.25 0.27 -0.74
N SER A 44 3.13 -0.73 -0.65
CA SER A 44 2.87 -2.07 -1.18
C SER A 44 3.24 -3.12 -0.14
N GLY A 45 2.34 -4.03 0.15
CA GLY A 45 2.57 -5.02 1.17
C GLY A 45 1.56 -6.16 1.18
N THR A 46 1.91 -7.19 1.94
CA THR A 46 1.02 -8.30 2.26
C THR A 46 0.83 -8.38 3.77
N ALA A 47 -0.40 -8.43 4.21
CA ALA A 47 -0.77 -8.65 5.60
C ALA A 47 -1.48 -10.00 5.77
N GLY A 48 -0.99 -10.82 6.70
CA GLY A 48 -1.65 -12.06 7.09
C GLY A 48 -2.25 -11.94 8.49
N ASN A 49 -3.48 -12.40 8.67
CA ASN A 49 -4.12 -12.41 9.98
C ASN A 49 -4.71 -13.79 10.30
N THR A 50 -4.87 -14.04 11.59
CA THR A 50 -5.65 -15.16 12.12
C THR A 50 -6.38 -14.64 13.35
N ARG A 51 -7.69 -14.85 13.40
CA ARG A 51 -8.54 -14.45 14.53
C ARG A 51 -9.13 -15.69 15.18
N PHE A 52 -9.28 -15.65 16.49
CA PHE A 52 -9.92 -16.71 17.25
C PHE A 52 -10.86 -16.11 18.30
N ALA A 53 -11.94 -16.81 18.59
CA ALA A 53 -12.91 -16.47 19.63
C ALA A 53 -13.67 -17.73 20.04
N GLY A 54 -14.13 -17.78 21.29
CA GLY A 54 -14.91 -18.91 21.81
C GLY A 54 -14.14 -20.25 21.74
N GLY A 55 -12.83 -20.24 21.95
CA GLY A 55 -12.00 -21.44 21.93
C GLY A 55 -11.75 -22.03 20.53
N GLN A 56 -11.94 -21.27 19.47
CA GLN A 56 -11.70 -21.75 18.09
C GLN A 56 -11.22 -20.65 17.15
N VAL A 57 -10.49 -21.01 16.09
CA VAL A 57 -10.12 -20.10 15.01
C VAL A 57 -11.38 -19.75 14.21
N THR A 58 -11.67 -18.46 14.07
CA THR A 58 -12.85 -17.95 13.35
C THR A 58 -12.52 -17.48 11.95
N THR A 59 -11.31 -16.93 11.73
CA THR A 59 -10.89 -16.41 10.42
C THR A 59 -9.38 -16.51 10.29
N SER A 60 -8.89 -16.87 9.10
CA SER A 60 -7.49 -16.76 8.73
C SER A 60 -7.40 -16.36 7.26
N GLY A 61 -6.51 -15.43 6.93
CA GLY A 61 -6.36 -14.96 5.55
C GLY A 61 -5.15 -14.08 5.32
N ASN A 62 -4.87 -13.81 4.04
CA ASN A 62 -3.85 -12.87 3.59
C ASN A 62 -4.52 -11.83 2.68
N VAL A 63 -4.06 -10.59 2.79
CA VAL A 63 -4.43 -9.48 1.89
C VAL A 63 -3.16 -8.88 1.34
N SER A 64 -3.08 -8.75 0.02
CA SER A 64 -2.02 -7.99 -0.66
C SER A 64 -2.65 -6.78 -1.32
N ASP A 65 -2.08 -5.62 -1.10
CA ASP A 65 -2.53 -4.38 -1.71
C ASP A 65 -1.35 -3.47 -2.04
N THR A 66 -1.54 -2.65 -3.07
CA THR A 66 -0.63 -1.56 -3.42
C THR A 66 -1.43 -0.28 -3.56
N THR A 67 -1.15 0.66 -2.70
CA THR A 67 -1.82 1.96 -2.67
C THR A 67 -0.87 3.06 -3.10
N VAL A 68 -1.33 3.92 -3.99
CA VAL A 68 -0.63 5.13 -4.45
C VAL A 68 -1.37 6.35 -3.93
N THR A 69 -0.64 7.22 -3.24
CA THR A 69 -1.14 8.55 -2.84
C THR A 69 -0.33 9.62 -3.57
N VAL A 70 -1.02 10.44 -4.34
CA VAL A 70 -0.46 11.62 -5.02
C VAL A 70 -0.83 12.85 -4.21
N VAL A 71 0.16 13.65 -3.85
CA VAL A 71 -0.02 14.95 -3.19
C VAL A 71 0.43 16.02 -4.17
N SER A 72 -0.45 16.93 -4.52
CA SER A 72 -0.17 18.06 -5.43
C SER A 72 -0.21 19.39 -4.67
N THR A 73 0.79 20.23 -4.93
CA THR A 73 0.90 21.58 -4.37
C THR A 73 0.90 22.60 -5.49
N ILE A 74 0.06 23.62 -5.39
CA ILE A 74 -0.07 24.75 -6.34
C ILE A 74 -0.07 26.05 -5.54
N GLY A 75 1.03 26.80 -5.62
CA GLY A 75 1.27 27.96 -4.76
C GLY A 75 1.28 27.55 -3.29
N ARG A 76 0.33 28.03 -2.51
CA ARG A 76 0.16 27.70 -1.08
C ARG A 76 -0.98 26.73 -0.81
N LYS A 77 -1.48 26.07 -1.83
CA LYS A 77 -2.62 25.15 -1.77
C LYS A 77 -2.14 23.72 -1.98
N ARG A 78 -2.60 22.82 -1.15
CA ARG A 78 -2.20 21.40 -1.21
C ARG A 78 -3.42 20.48 -1.06
N ALA A 79 -3.44 19.41 -1.83
CA ALA A 79 -4.41 18.34 -1.66
C ALA A 79 -3.82 17.01 -2.11
N SER A 80 -4.51 15.92 -1.78
CA SER A 80 -4.10 14.58 -2.17
C SER A 80 -5.26 13.77 -2.72
N ALA A 81 -4.91 12.77 -3.55
CA ALA A 81 -5.81 11.73 -4.01
C ALA A 81 -5.10 10.38 -3.94
N THR A 82 -5.88 9.32 -3.74
CA THR A 82 -5.34 7.97 -3.52
C THR A 82 -6.04 6.97 -4.44
N THR A 83 -5.29 6.01 -4.96
CA THR A 83 -5.81 4.88 -5.73
C THR A 83 -5.03 3.61 -5.43
N ASN A 84 -5.67 2.45 -5.60
CA ASN A 84 -5.02 1.14 -5.65
C ASN A 84 -5.12 0.50 -7.05
N VAL A 85 -5.59 1.24 -8.05
CA VAL A 85 -5.67 0.80 -9.45
C VAL A 85 -4.51 1.42 -10.20
N LEU A 86 -3.62 0.57 -10.74
CA LEU A 86 -2.28 0.97 -11.22
C LEU A 86 -2.17 1.09 -12.75
N ASP A 87 -3.30 1.03 -13.48
CA ASP A 87 -3.31 1.33 -14.91
C ASP A 87 -3.11 2.84 -15.17
N ASP A 88 -2.62 3.17 -16.36
CA ASP A 88 -2.28 4.55 -16.72
C ASP A 88 -3.45 5.52 -16.63
N ASP A 89 -4.64 5.09 -17.01
CA ASP A 89 -5.82 5.96 -16.98
C ASP A 89 -6.24 6.28 -15.54
N SER A 90 -6.19 5.30 -14.64
CA SER A 90 -6.49 5.48 -13.22
C SER A 90 -5.44 6.35 -12.54
N LEU A 91 -4.16 6.15 -12.86
CA LEU A 91 -3.08 6.98 -12.33
C LEU A 91 -3.20 8.43 -12.81
N ARG A 92 -3.48 8.67 -14.11
CA ARG A 92 -3.73 10.03 -14.65
C ARG A 92 -4.91 10.70 -13.96
N ARG A 93 -6.04 9.99 -13.84
CA ARG A 93 -7.22 10.53 -13.12
C ARG A 93 -6.90 10.89 -11.67
N THR A 94 -6.06 10.11 -11.01
CA THR A 94 -5.65 10.37 -9.61
C THR A 94 -4.78 11.62 -9.52
N VAL A 95 -3.84 11.82 -10.43
CA VAL A 95 -3.03 13.06 -10.51
C VAL A 95 -3.92 14.26 -10.80
N ASP A 96 -4.77 14.18 -11.84
CA ASP A 96 -5.69 15.28 -12.21
C ASP A 96 -6.65 15.62 -11.06
N LEU A 97 -7.10 14.60 -10.29
CA LEU A 97 -7.95 14.81 -9.12
C LEU A 97 -7.20 15.55 -8.00
N ALA A 98 -5.97 15.11 -7.68
CA ALA A 98 -5.15 15.76 -6.65
C ALA A 98 -4.89 17.23 -7.00
N GLU A 99 -4.53 17.54 -8.26
CA GLU A 99 -4.30 18.90 -8.73
C GLU A 99 -5.58 19.74 -8.70
N ARG A 100 -6.71 19.18 -9.12
CA ARG A 100 -8.01 19.88 -9.08
C ARG A 100 -8.41 20.19 -7.64
N LEU A 101 -8.24 19.25 -6.72
CA LEU A 101 -8.52 19.46 -5.30
C LEU A 101 -7.57 20.52 -4.72
N ALA A 102 -6.29 20.50 -5.07
CA ALA A 102 -5.33 21.51 -4.62
C ALA A 102 -5.76 22.92 -5.05
N ARG A 103 -6.21 23.11 -6.31
CA ARG A 103 -6.70 24.42 -6.76
C ARG A 103 -7.92 24.93 -5.97
N LEU A 104 -8.75 24.02 -5.47
CA LEU A 104 -9.95 24.32 -4.69
C LEU A 104 -9.68 24.47 -3.18
N SER A 105 -8.52 24.01 -2.70
CA SER A 105 -8.15 24.12 -1.30
C SER A 105 -7.90 25.58 -0.90
N PRO A 106 -8.12 25.95 0.37
CA PRO A 106 -7.69 27.25 0.88
C PRO A 106 -6.17 27.36 0.88
N ASP A 107 -5.66 28.59 0.92
CA ASP A 107 -4.23 28.84 1.14
C ASP A 107 -3.82 28.40 2.54
N ASP A 108 -2.72 27.66 2.62
CA ASP A 108 -2.11 27.26 3.87
C ASP A 108 -0.91 28.19 4.16
N PRO A 109 -1.01 29.09 5.16
CA PRO A 109 0.05 30.01 5.50
C PRO A 109 1.30 29.31 6.10
N GLU A 110 1.15 28.08 6.58
CA GLU A 110 2.22 27.31 7.19
C GLU A 110 2.84 26.27 6.22
N LEU A 111 2.35 26.24 4.97
CA LEU A 111 2.86 25.29 3.99
C LEU A 111 4.36 25.53 3.72
N MET A 112 5.13 24.50 3.99
CA MET A 112 6.56 24.46 3.67
C MET A 112 6.81 23.69 2.37
N PRO A 113 7.82 24.09 1.58
CA PRO A 113 8.22 23.35 0.38
C PRO A 113 8.70 21.94 0.74
N GLU A 114 8.57 21.02 -0.21
CA GLU A 114 9.07 19.66 -0.04
C GLU A 114 10.60 19.67 0.12
N LEU A 115 11.11 18.78 0.95
CA LEU A 115 12.55 18.63 1.14
C LEU A 115 13.20 18.07 -0.12
N GLY A 116 14.38 18.59 -0.46
CA GLY A 116 15.24 18.00 -1.50
C GLY A 116 15.71 16.58 -1.14
N PRO A 117 16.54 15.97 -1.99
CA PRO A 117 17.05 14.62 -1.77
C PRO A 117 17.71 14.46 -0.39
N GLN A 118 17.33 13.42 0.32
CA GLN A 118 17.84 13.08 1.65
C GLN A 118 18.62 11.77 1.62
N GLN A 119 19.57 11.62 2.55
CA GLN A 119 20.24 10.36 2.79
C GLN A 119 19.56 9.62 3.94
N TYR A 120 19.14 8.39 3.68
CA TYR A 120 18.47 7.56 4.67
C TYR A 120 19.39 6.43 5.14
N LEU A 121 19.30 6.09 6.42
CA LEU A 121 20.00 4.93 6.97
C LEU A 121 19.39 3.65 6.36
N THR A 122 20.28 2.72 6.00
CA THR A 122 19.86 1.37 5.60
C THR A 122 19.53 0.57 6.86
N ILE A 123 18.27 0.18 7.00
CA ILE A 123 17.78 -0.60 8.14
C ILE A 123 17.41 -1.99 7.66
N GLN A 124 17.91 -3.02 8.36
CA GLN A 124 17.51 -4.41 8.16
C GLN A 124 16.22 -4.66 8.97
N ASN A 125 15.05 -4.45 8.37
CA ASN A 125 13.75 -4.60 9.03
C ASN A 125 12.86 -5.69 8.39
N ARG A 126 13.39 -6.45 7.42
CA ARG A 126 12.69 -7.55 6.78
C ARG A 126 13.36 -8.88 7.13
N PHE A 127 12.62 -9.77 7.77
CA PHE A 127 13.05 -11.11 8.12
C PHE A 127 12.29 -12.14 7.29
N ALA A 128 13.01 -13.02 6.59
CA ALA A 128 12.43 -14.06 5.74
C ALA A 128 11.51 -15.00 6.52
N SER A 129 11.86 -15.31 7.77
CA SER A 129 11.06 -16.16 8.66
C SER A 129 9.68 -15.56 8.95
N THR A 130 9.60 -14.25 9.16
CA THR A 130 8.32 -13.56 9.39
C THR A 130 7.52 -13.42 8.09
N ALA A 131 8.20 -13.06 6.99
CA ALA A 131 7.56 -12.89 5.70
C ALA A 131 7.02 -14.20 5.11
N GLY A 132 7.64 -15.34 5.47
CA GLY A 132 7.24 -16.67 5.01
C GLY A 132 6.22 -17.39 5.89
N LEU A 133 5.69 -16.75 6.96
CA LEU A 133 4.68 -17.38 7.82
C LEU A 133 3.40 -17.70 7.03
N THR A 134 3.06 -19.00 6.96
CA THR A 134 1.85 -19.47 6.30
C THR A 134 0.60 -19.32 7.18
N ALA A 135 -0.57 -19.39 6.58
CA ALA A 135 -1.85 -19.38 7.32
C ALA A 135 -1.91 -20.55 8.31
N GLU A 136 -1.43 -21.75 7.91
CA GLU A 136 -1.41 -22.95 8.74
C GLU A 136 -0.53 -22.76 9.98
N GLN A 137 0.65 -22.16 9.83
CA GLN A 137 1.55 -21.87 10.95
C GLN A 137 0.92 -20.89 11.94
N ARG A 138 0.21 -19.84 11.45
CA ARG A 138 -0.54 -18.90 12.30
C ARG A 138 -1.70 -19.58 13.02
N VAL A 139 -2.44 -20.47 12.34
CA VAL A 139 -3.52 -21.25 12.95
C VAL A 139 -2.97 -22.20 14.01
N ALA A 140 -1.85 -22.88 13.73
CA ALA A 140 -1.22 -23.76 14.71
C ALA A 140 -0.79 -22.99 15.98
N ALA A 141 -0.20 -21.81 15.82
CA ALA A 141 0.16 -20.95 16.94
C ALA A 141 -1.07 -20.49 17.75
N ALA A 142 -2.17 -20.10 17.06
CA ALA A 142 -3.41 -19.74 17.74
C ALA A 142 -4.01 -20.90 18.51
N ASN A 143 -4.05 -22.10 17.93
CA ASN A 143 -4.58 -23.32 18.58
C ASN A 143 -3.76 -23.70 19.83
N ALA A 144 -2.45 -23.50 19.83
CA ALA A 144 -1.61 -23.73 21.01
C ALA A 144 -1.92 -22.79 22.20
N VAL A 145 -2.52 -21.64 21.94
CA VAL A 145 -2.95 -20.67 22.97
C VAL A 145 -4.40 -20.96 23.42
N ILE A 146 -5.22 -21.52 22.54
CA ILE A 146 -6.63 -21.84 22.81
C ILE A 146 -6.77 -23.12 23.67
N ALA A 147 -5.83 -24.06 23.54
CA ALA A 147 -5.81 -25.31 24.29
C ALA A 147 -5.52 -25.09 25.78
#